data_b12412eed37d34c866604a3cbdf2784a
#
_entry.id   b12412eed37d34c866604a3cbdf2784a
#
_cell.length_a   1.000
_cell.length_b   1.000
_cell.length_c   1.000
_cell.angle_alpha   90.00
_cell.angle_beta   90.00
_cell.angle_gamma   90.00
#
_symmetry.space_group_name_H-M   'P 1'
#
loop_
_entity.id
_entity.type
_entity.pdbx_description
1 polymer ?
#
loop_
_entity_poly.entity_id
_entity_poly.type
_entity_poly.pdbx_seq_one_letter_code
_entity_poly.pdbx_strand_id
1 'polypeptide(L)'
;MPAVSIDLNMVRVTNDDFVKKAEACAPELIKTVVRPVSIVDIVKTEEVFPQVSKKDDIENLSTYHMAKGDRICLDFGDHQVGYVTLKLNSVGSPQDAPAFFRLKFGEIAKEMTEDSADYDGWISRGWIQEEFIHIDVLPAELKLPRRYAFRYMEIEAIDTSLKWQMVVEDVYCTSVSSVRMEDVKPVESDDEMIRKLDKVSLRTLHNCMQSVFEDGP
;
A
#
# COMPACT_ATOMS: atom_id res chain seq x y z
N MET A 1 31.24 7.31 8.02
CA MET A 1 31.57 6.01 7.43
C MET A 1 32.13 6.25 6.05
N PRO A 2 33.16 5.53 5.58
CA PRO A 2 33.63 5.67 4.22
C PRO A 2 32.52 5.23 3.26
N ALA A 3 32.28 6.01 2.21
CA ALA A 3 31.34 5.64 1.18
C ALA A 3 31.79 4.32 0.53
N VAL A 4 30.91 3.34 0.45
CA VAL A 4 31.16 2.11 -0.30
C VAL A 4 31.15 2.46 -1.78
N SER A 5 32.32 2.43 -2.43
CA SER A 5 32.39 2.56 -3.89
C SER A 5 31.94 1.24 -4.51
N ILE A 6 30.91 1.26 -5.32
CA ILE A 6 30.54 0.10 -6.15
C ILE A 6 31.43 0.15 -7.40
N ASP A 7 32.19 -0.89 -7.63
CA ASP A 7 32.95 -1.05 -8.87
C ASP A 7 31.96 -1.35 -10.01
N LEU A 8 31.65 -0.34 -10.82
CA LEU A 8 30.76 -0.45 -11.97
C LEU A 8 31.35 -1.32 -13.11
N ASN A 9 32.62 -1.67 -13.02
CA ASN A 9 33.30 -2.56 -13.98
C ASN A 9 33.21 -4.04 -13.59
N MET A 10 32.49 -4.36 -12.50
CA MET A 10 32.28 -5.74 -12.07
C MET A 10 31.52 -6.53 -13.14
N VAL A 11 32.21 -7.43 -13.82
CA VAL A 11 31.56 -8.33 -14.80
C VAL A 11 30.69 -9.32 -14.05
N ARG A 12 29.39 -9.23 -14.26
CA ARG A 12 28.46 -10.24 -13.78
C ARG A 12 28.51 -11.44 -14.71
N VAL A 13 28.97 -12.56 -14.21
CA VAL A 13 28.86 -13.83 -14.93
C VAL A 13 27.46 -14.37 -14.70
N THR A 14 26.63 -14.41 -15.74
CA THR A 14 25.32 -15.04 -15.72
C THR A 14 25.42 -16.42 -16.34
N ASN A 15 24.65 -17.36 -15.79
CA ASN A 15 24.47 -18.67 -16.42
C ASN A 15 23.09 -18.69 -17.10
N ASP A 16 23.07 -18.56 -18.41
CA ASP A 16 21.84 -18.45 -19.19
C ASP A 16 20.94 -19.69 -19.08
N ASP A 17 21.52 -20.88 -18.84
CA ASP A 17 20.73 -22.09 -18.65
C ASP A 17 20.01 -22.08 -17.29
N PHE A 18 20.59 -21.49 -16.26
CA PHE A 18 19.93 -21.32 -14.98
C PHE A 18 18.85 -20.24 -15.07
N VAL A 19 19.10 -19.15 -15.79
CA VAL A 19 18.09 -18.10 -16.03
C VAL A 19 16.88 -18.70 -16.73
N LYS A 20 17.08 -19.43 -17.86
CA LYS A 20 15.98 -20.11 -18.58
C LYS A 20 15.21 -21.10 -17.72
N LYS A 21 15.89 -21.85 -16.85
CA LYS A 21 15.23 -22.77 -15.92
C LYS A 21 14.39 -22.01 -14.89
N ALA A 22 14.89 -20.93 -14.34
CA ALA A 22 14.16 -20.08 -13.38
C ALA A 22 12.91 -19.48 -14.05
N GLU A 23 13.05 -18.93 -15.25
CA GLU A 23 11.93 -18.37 -16.02
C GLU A 23 10.87 -19.43 -16.35
N ALA A 24 11.29 -20.66 -16.72
CA ALA A 24 10.38 -21.76 -16.98
C ALA A 24 9.64 -22.28 -15.75
N CYS A 25 10.18 -22.04 -14.57
CA CYS A 25 9.57 -22.43 -13.28
C CYS A 25 8.82 -21.28 -12.60
N ALA A 26 8.85 -20.06 -13.17
CA ALA A 26 8.14 -18.93 -12.60
C ALA A 26 6.63 -19.17 -12.60
N PRO A 27 5.93 -19.09 -11.48
CA PRO A 27 4.49 -19.26 -11.42
C PRO A 27 3.77 -18.10 -12.10
N GLU A 28 2.62 -18.37 -12.68
CA GLU A 28 1.72 -17.30 -13.12
C GLU A 28 1.11 -16.60 -11.89
N LEU A 29 1.24 -15.27 -11.82
CA LEU A 29 0.67 -14.49 -10.74
C LEU A 29 -0.81 -14.22 -11.00
N ILE A 30 -1.62 -14.63 -10.05
CA ILE A 30 -3.06 -14.37 -10.01
C ILE A 30 -3.25 -12.93 -9.52
N LYS A 31 -4.09 -12.19 -10.24
CA LYS A 31 -4.40 -10.78 -9.95
C LYS A 31 -5.83 -10.65 -9.47
N THR A 32 -6.01 -10.08 -8.28
CA THR A 32 -7.33 -9.82 -7.69
C THR A 32 -7.48 -8.34 -7.37
N VAL A 33 -8.55 -7.72 -7.84
CA VAL A 33 -8.84 -6.32 -7.52
C VAL A 33 -9.52 -6.24 -6.16
N VAL A 34 -8.89 -5.54 -5.22
CA VAL A 34 -9.41 -5.31 -3.87
C VAL A 34 -9.60 -3.82 -3.66
N ARG A 35 -10.76 -3.41 -3.14
CA ARG A 35 -11.08 -2.04 -2.77
C ARG A 35 -11.08 -1.87 -1.26
N PRO A 36 -10.83 -0.67 -0.74
CA PRO A 36 -11.02 -0.41 0.68
C PRO A 36 -12.47 -0.67 1.08
N VAL A 37 -12.67 -1.08 2.32
CA VAL A 37 -13.99 -1.42 2.87
C VAL A 37 -14.61 -0.26 3.64
N SER A 38 -13.81 0.70 4.08
CA SER A 38 -14.28 1.88 4.81
C SER A 38 -13.23 3.00 4.83
N ILE A 39 -13.73 4.21 5.08
CA ILE A 39 -12.94 5.35 5.51
C ILE A 39 -12.86 5.30 7.03
N VAL A 40 -11.66 5.45 7.60
CA VAL A 40 -11.43 5.30 9.04
C VAL A 40 -10.70 6.51 9.64
N ASP A 41 -10.95 6.75 10.92
CA ASP A 41 -10.11 7.58 11.75
C ASP A 41 -9.22 6.70 12.63
N ILE A 42 -7.93 7.01 12.67
CA ILE A 42 -6.93 6.31 13.48
C ILE A 42 -6.37 7.33 14.47
N VAL A 43 -6.65 7.12 15.75
CA VAL A 43 -6.29 8.06 16.82
C VAL A 43 -5.26 7.41 17.73
N LYS A 44 -4.10 8.05 17.89
CA LYS A 44 -3.07 7.65 18.84
C LYS A 44 -3.63 7.73 20.25
N THR A 45 -3.44 6.68 21.03
CA THR A 45 -3.85 6.58 22.43
C THR A 45 -2.63 6.36 23.33
N GLU A 46 -2.82 6.28 24.61
CA GLU A 46 -1.77 5.89 25.58
C GLU A 46 -1.50 4.37 25.54
N GLU A 47 -2.37 3.61 24.90
CA GLU A 47 -2.20 2.16 24.72
C GLU A 47 -1.20 1.84 23.62
N VAL A 48 -0.76 0.57 23.57
CA VAL A 48 0.20 0.07 22.55
C VAL A 48 -0.35 0.21 21.15
N PHE A 49 -1.68 0.01 20.99
CA PHE A 49 -2.36 0.11 19.70
C PHE A 49 -3.28 1.33 19.68
N PRO A 50 -3.30 2.09 18.57
CA PRO A 50 -4.21 3.19 18.39
C PRO A 50 -5.65 2.70 18.28
N GLN A 51 -6.59 3.59 18.57
CA GLN A 51 -8.00 3.34 18.33
C GLN A 51 -8.31 3.55 16.84
N VAL A 52 -8.95 2.55 16.23
CA VAL A 52 -9.46 2.62 14.87
C VAL A 52 -10.98 2.67 14.93
N SER A 53 -11.57 3.64 14.27
CA SER A 53 -13.03 3.77 14.18
C SER A 53 -13.45 4.06 12.74
N LYS A 54 -14.57 3.48 12.32
CA LYS A 54 -15.15 3.81 11.03
C LYS A 54 -15.62 5.26 11.06
N LYS A 55 -15.13 6.05 10.10
CA LYS A 55 -15.52 7.44 9.89
C LYS A 55 -16.69 7.54 8.92
N ASP A 56 -16.61 6.79 7.80
CA ASP A 56 -17.62 6.84 6.76
C ASP A 56 -17.63 5.56 5.91
N ASP A 57 -18.67 5.40 5.10
CA ASP A 57 -18.75 4.36 4.08
C ASP A 57 -17.85 4.68 2.88
N ILE A 58 -17.26 3.66 2.27
CA ILE A 58 -16.32 3.85 1.15
C ILE A 58 -16.99 4.47 -0.08
N GLU A 59 -18.28 4.27 -0.25
CA GLU A 59 -19.11 4.82 -1.32
C GLU A 59 -19.13 6.35 -1.31
N ASN A 60 -18.84 6.96 -0.15
CA ASN A 60 -18.77 8.40 0.02
C ASN A 60 -17.37 8.99 -0.32
N LEU A 61 -16.38 8.16 -0.69
CA LEU A 61 -15.01 8.62 -0.92
C LEU A 61 -14.95 9.80 -1.90
N SER A 62 -15.67 9.75 -3.00
CA SER A 62 -15.69 10.79 -4.02
C SER A 62 -16.36 12.10 -3.58
N THR A 63 -17.02 12.12 -2.42
CA THR A 63 -17.62 13.34 -1.87
C THR A 63 -16.64 14.17 -1.03
N TYR A 64 -15.48 13.59 -0.70
CA TYR A 64 -14.44 14.28 0.03
C TYR A 64 -13.64 15.19 -0.91
N HIS A 65 -13.81 16.49 -0.74
CA HIS A 65 -13.06 17.52 -1.44
C HIS A 65 -11.86 17.93 -0.60
N MET A 66 -10.69 17.49 -1.01
CA MET A 66 -9.45 17.64 -0.25
C MET A 66 -8.74 18.93 -0.61
N ALA A 67 -8.68 19.84 0.34
CA ALA A 67 -7.84 21.05 0.29
C ALA A 67 -6.48 20.76 0.97
N LYS A 68 -5.60 21.75 0.93
CA LYS A 68 -4.30 21.70 1.62
C LYS A 68 -4.41 21.26 3.07
N GLY A 69 -3.72 20.20 3.43
CA GLY A 69 -3.64 19.63 4.77
C GLY A 69 -4.72 18.60 5.10
N ASP A 70 -5.70 18.40 4.21
CA ASP A 70 -6.74 17.39 4.43
C ASP A 70 -6.18 15.98 4.24
N ARG A 71 -6.69 15.04 5.07
CA ARG A 71 -6.29 13.64 5.09
C ARG A 71 -7.48 12.71 5.08
N ILE A 72 -7.36 11.61 4.37
CA ILE A 72 -8.31 10.50 4.35
C ILE A 72 -7.52 9.22 4.58
N CYS A 73 -7.93 8.41 5.56
CA CYS A 73 -7.38 7.09 5.79
C CYS A 73 -8.38 6.01 5.37
N LEU A 74 -7.91 5.04 4.60
CA LEU A 74 -8.68 3.93 4.03
C LEU A 74 -8.27 2.62 4.68
N ASP A 75 -9.25 1.78 5.10
CA ASP A 75 -9.01 0.40 5.54
C ASP A 75 -9.40 -0.57 4.42
N PHE A 76 -8.48 -1.42 3.99
CA PHE A 76 -8.72 -2.49 3.01
C PHE A 76 -9.30 -3.77 3.64
N GLY A 77 -9.57 -3.74 4.95
CA GLY A 77 -10.20 -4.84 5.70
C GLY A 77 -9.24 -5.95 6.07
N ASP A 78 -8.26 -6.23 5.24
CA ASP A 78 -7.22 -7.24 5.46
C ASP A 78 -5.90 -6.79 4.80
N HIS A 79 -4.79 -7.44 5.17
CA HIS A 79 -3.48 -7.18 4.59
C HIS A 79 -3.44 -7.54 3.11
N GLN A 80 -2.92 -6.64 2.29
CA GLN A 80 -2.78 -6.78 0.85
C GLN A 80 -1.32 -6.64 0.43
N VAL A 81 -0.95 -7.36 -0.64
CA VAL A 81 0.31 -7.16 -1.37
C VAL A 81 -0.01 -6.99 -2.84
N GLY A 82 0.28 -5.81 -3.38
CA GLY A 82 -0.11 -5.52 -4.76
C GLY A 82 0.22 -4.12 -5.24
N TYR A 83 -0.30 -3.81 -6.40
CA TYR A 83 -0.12 -2.53 -7.08
C TYR A 83 -1.35 -1.65 -6.86
N VAL A 84 -1.13 -0.44 -6.36
CA VAL A 84 -2.22 0.49 -6.07
C VAL A 84 -2.48 1.40 -7.26
N THR A 85 -3.76 1.61 -7.54
CA THR A 85 -4.25 2.55 -8.55
C THR A 85 -5.24 3.51 -7.92
N LEU A 86 -5.07 4.81 -8.21
CA LEU A 86 -5.99 5.88 -7.81
C LEU A 86 -6.57 6.55 -9.05
N LYS A 87 -7.87 6.86 -9.00
CA LYS A 87 -8.50 7.79 -9.95
C LYS A 87 -8.74 9.11 -9.24
N LEU A 88 -8.13 10.14 -9.76
CA LEU A 88 -8.10 11.47 -9.16
C LEU A 88 -8.79 12.46 -10.07
N ASN A 89 -9.51 13.40 -9.47
CA ASN A 89 -10.16 14.51 -10.14
C ASN A 89 -9.99 15.80 -9.33
N SER A 90 -10.51 16.90 -9.85
CA SER A 90 -10.55 18.18 -9.15
C SER A 90 -11.93 18.81 -9.24
N VAL A 91 -12.29 19.60 -8.22
CA VAL A 91 -13.51 20.41 -8.19
C VAL A 91 -13.15 21.88 -7.93
N GLY A 92 -13.97 22.79 -8.44
CA GLY A 92 -13.73 24.23 -8.37
C GLY A 92 -13.24 24.78 -9.69
N SER A 93 -12.32 25.72 -9.65
CA SER A 93 -11.70 26.30 -10.86
C SER A 93 -10.75 25.30 -11.52
N PRO A 94 -10.38 25.51 -12.81
CA PRO A 94 -9.32 24.73 -13.43
C PRO A 94 -8.05 24.76 -12.58
N GLN A 95 -7.34 23.64 -12.56
CA GLN A 95 -6.08 23.47 -11.87
C GLN A 95 -5.04 24.50 -12.37
N ASP A 96 -4.45 25.25 -11.44
CA ASP A 96 -3.48 26.30 -11.72
C ASP A 96 -2.05 25.95 -11.28
N ALA A 97 -1.89 24.80 -10.63
CA ALA A 97 -0.62 24.19 -10.23
C ALA A 97 -0.79 22.68 -10.10
N PRO A 98 0.29 21.87 -10.12
CA PRO A 98 0.21 20.44 -9.87
C PRO A 98 -0.46 20.11 -8.54
N ALA A 99 -1.26 19.03 -8.50
CA ALA A 99 -1.70 18.45 -7.26
C ALA A 99 -0.47 17.84 -6.54
N PHE A 100 -0.23 18.24 -5.30
CA PHE A 100 0.86 17.72 -4.49
C PHE A 100 0.30 17.01 -3.26
N PHE A 101 0.53 15.70 -3.20
CA PHE A 101 -0.01 14.86 -2.14
C PHE A 101 0.94 13.74 -1.73
N ARG A 102 0.71 13.20 -0.53
CA ARG A 102 1.42 12.08 0.04
C ARG A 102 0.49 10.87 0.11
N LEU A 103 1.03 9.71 -0.22
CA LEU A 103 0.45 8.42 0.08
C LEU A 103 1.32 7.75 1.13
N LYS A 104 0.68 7.26 2.19
CA LYS A 104 1.34 6.50 3.24
C LYS A 104 0.63 5.17 3.40
N PHE A 105 1.41 4.09 3.46
CA PHE A 105 0.91 2.73 3.60
C PHE A 105 1.37 2.16 4.94
N GLY A 106 0.51 1.39 5.58
CA GLY A 106 0.81 0.70 6.84
C GLY A 106 0.12 -0.66 6.92
N GLU A 107 0.84 -1.62 7.45
CA GLU A 107 0.30 -2.97 7.69
C GLU A 107 -0.60 -2.98 8.92
N ILE A 108 -0.23 -2.21 9.93
CA ILE A 108 -0.98 -2.05 11.17
C ILE A 108 -1.31 -0.58 11.43
N ALA A 109 -2.38 -0.35 12.17
CA ALA A 109 -2.86 1.00 12.48
C ALA A 109 -1.83 1.86 13.21
N LYS A 110 -0.90 1.27 13.97
CA LYS A 110 0.14 2.00 14.69
C LYS A 110 1.06 2.77 13.74
N GLU A 111 1.43 2.17 12.62
CA GLU A 111 2.29 2.80 11.61
C GLU A 111 1.66 4.07 11.03
N MET A 112 0.32 4.12 10.96
CA MET A 112 -0.39 5.29 10.48
C MET A 112 -0.31 6.49 11.44
N THR A 113 0.00 6.26 12.72
CA THR A 113 0.13 7.31 13.75
C THR A 113 1.56 7.80 13.95
N GLU A 114 2.53 7.23 13.25
CA GLU A 114 3.95 7.59 13.33
C GLU A 114 4.34 8.41 12.10
N ASP A 115 5.15 9.45 12.27
CA ASP A 115 5.68 10.22 11.13
C ASP A 115 7.01 9.59 10.68
N SER A 116 7.16 9.37 9.38
CA SER A 116 8.42 8.85 8.82
C SER A 116 9.59 9.81 9.02
N ALA A 117 9.32 11.11 9.24
CA ALA A 117 10.35 12.09 9.56
C ALA A 117 11.00 11.84 10.92
N ASP A 118 10.26 11.24 11.87
CA ASP A 118 10.71 10.94 13.23
C ASP A 118 11.42 9.56 13.32
N TYR A 119 11.58 8.88 12.19
CA TYR A 119 12.22 7.56 12.18
C TYR A 119 13.69 7.64 12.58
N ASP A 120 14.05 6.94 13.66
CA ASP A 120 15.39 6.84 14.24
C ASP A 120 15.92 5.39 14.25
N GLY A 121 15.63 4.63 13.21
CA GLY A 121 16.12 3.25 13.05
C GLY A 121 17.53 3.17 12.47
N TRP A 122 18.10 1.97 12.49
CA TRP A 122 19.47 1.71 12.01
C TRP A 122 19.61 1.59 10.48
N ILE A 123 18.51 1.38 9.76
CA ILE A 123 18.46 1.38 8.30
C ILE A 123 17.90 2.70 7.76
N SER A 124 18.04 2.94 6.47
CA SER A 124 17.45 4.13 5.86
C SER A 124 15.92 4.13 5.98
N ARG A 125 15.31 5.28 6.33
CA ARG A 125 13.85 5.45 6.31
C ARG A 125 13.23 5.24 4.93
N GLY A 126 14.04 5.11 3.88
CA GLY A 126 13.57 4.79 2.53
C GLY A 126 12.87 3.43 2.39
N TRP A 127 12.94 2.56 3.42
CA TRP A 127 12.16 1.32 3.47
C TRP A 127 10.68 1.57 3.82
N ILE A 128 10.35 2.70 4.48
CA ILE A 128 8.98 3.06 4.84
C ILE A 128 8.20 3.30 3.54
N GLN A 129 7.03 2.71 3.45
CA GLN A 129 6.19 2.77 2.26
C GLN A 129 5.43 4.10 2.21
N GLU A 130 6.09 5.11 1.66
CA GLU A 130 5.56 6.46 1.56
C GLU A 130 5.94 7.06 0.20
N GLU A 131 4.99 7.73 -0.47
CA GLU A 131 5.20 8.33 -1.78
C GLU A 131 4.76 9.79 -1.77
N PHE A 132 5.60 10.66 -2.30
CA PHE A 132 5.29 12.07 -2.55
C PHE A 132 5.09 12.28 -4.04
N ILE A 133 3.91 12.73 -4.43
CA ILE A 133 3.45 12.69 -5.82
C ILE A 133 3.00 14.06 -6.26
N HIS A 134 3.43 14.46 -7.48
CA HIS A 134 2.94 15.62 -8.20
C HIS A 134 2.18 15.15 -9.44
N ILE A 135 0.98 15.70 -9.67
CA ILE A 135 0.19 15.46 -10.88
C ILE A 135 -0.15 16.78 -11.53
N ASP A 136 0.40 17.01 -12.71
CA ASP A 136 0.27 18.27 -13.44
C ASP A 136 -1.15 18.53 -13.94
N VAL A 137 -1.89 17.48 -14.28
CA VAL A 137 -3.22 17.61 -14.90
C VAL A 137 -4.19 16.61 -14.29
N LEU A 138 -5.36 17.08 -13.84
CA LEU A 138 -6.50 16.27 -13.42
C LEU A 138 -7.66 16.46 -14.42
N PRO A 139 -8.50 15.44 -14.67
CA PRO A 139 -8.49 14.11 -14.01
C PRO A 139 -7.34 13.22 -14.47
N ALA A 140 -6.90 12.31 -13.60
CA ALA A 140 -5.81 11.38 -13.88
C ALA A 140 -6.05 10.01 -13.25
N GLU A 141 -5.54 8.95 -13.89
CA GLU A 141 -5.39 7.63 -13.31
C GLU A 141 -3.92 7.41 -12.96
N LEU A 142 -3.62 7.35 -11.67
CA LEU A 142 -2.30 7.12 -11.13
C LEU A 142 -2.12 5.65 -10.82
N LYS A 143 -1.19 4.98 -11.50
CA LYS A 143 -0.74 3.62 -11.19
C LYS A 143 0.61 3.67 -10.53
N LEU A 144 0.69 3.21 -9.28
CA LEU A 144 1.96 3.18 -8.58
C LEU A 144 2.88 2.10 -9.17
N PRO A 145 4.20 2.38 -9.30
CA PRO A 145 5.10 1.54 -10.10
C PRO A 145 5.58 0.28 -9.37
N ARG A 146 5.44 0.21 -8.04
CA ARG A 146 5.90 -0.91 -7.23
C ARG A 146 4.78 -1.57 -6.45
N ARG A 147 5.03 -2.75 -5.91
CA ARG A 147 4.13 -3.40 -4.95
C ARG A 147 4.24 -2.72 -3.60
N TYR A 148 3.13 -2.71 -2.88
CA TYR A 148 3.03 -2.27 -1.49
C TYR A 148 2.42 -3.38 -0.67
N ALA A 149 2.91 -3.53 0.57
CA ALA A 149 2.39 -4.43 1.58
C ALA A 149 1.67 -3.58 2.63
N PHE A 150 0.36 -3.67 2.74
CA PHE A 150 -0.40 -2.76 3.58
C PHE A 150 -1.82 -3.28 3.87
N ARG A 151 -2.42 -2.76 4.91
CA ARG A 151 -3.86 -2.80 5.16
C ARG A 151 -4.47 -1.40 5.13
N TYR A 152 -3.74 -0.41 5.67
CA TYR A 152 -4.18 0.98 5.75
C TYR A 152 -3.44 1.84 4.73
N MET A 153 -4.17 2.78 4.15
CA MET A 153 -3.60 3.75 3.20
C MET A 153 -4.12 5.14 3.56
N GLU A 154 -3.20 6.06 3.83
CA GLU A 154 -3.53 7.48 4.02
C GLU A 154 -3.20 8.25 2.75
N ILE A 155 -4.11 9.15 2.37
CA ILE A 155 -3.93 10.15 1.32
C ILE A 155 -3.96 11.50 2.00
N GLU A 156 -2.89 12.27 1.88
CA GLU A 156 -2.79 13.63 2.40
C GLU A 156 -2.61 14.62 1.25
N ALA A 157 -3.49 15.59 1.10
CA ALA A 157 -3.30 16.71 0.20
C ALA A 157 -2.30 17.69 0.83
N ILE A 158 -1.02 17.61 0.45
CA ILE A 158 0.04 18.46 1.02
C ILE A 158 -0.18 19.90 0.61
N ASP A 159 -0.49 20.13 -0.67
CA ASP A 159 -0.77 21.46 -1.17
C ASP A 159 -1.73 21.43 -2.36
N THR A 160 -2.70 22.34 -2.31
CA THR A 160 -3.60 22.69 -3.41
C THR A 160 -3.76 24.21 -3.40
N SER A 161 -4.13 24.80 -4.54
CA SER A 161 -4.49 26.21 -4.51
C SER A 161 -5.85 26.43 -3.82
N LEU A 162 -6.14 27.66 -3.41
CA LEU A 162 -7.42 28.01 -2.79
C LEU A 162 -8.61 27.95 -3.78
N LYS A 163 -8.34 27.73 -5.07
CA LYS A 163 -9.35 27.80 -6.14
C LYS A 163 -9.95 26.45 -6.48
N TRP A 164 -9.28 25.36 -6.15
CA TRP A 164 -9.71 24.00 -6.45
C TRP A 164 -9.33 23.03 -5.34
N GLN A 165 -10.00 21.89 -5.29
CA GLN A 165 -9.76 20.83 -4.32
C GLN A 165 -9.56 19.50 -5.06
N MET A 166 -8.75 18.63 -4.53
CA MET A 166 -8.55 17.28 -5.06
C MET A 166 -9.69 16.36 -4.64
N VAL A 167 -10.11 15.49 -5.53
CA VAL A 167 -11.09 14.44 -5.27
C VAL A 167 -10.50 13.08 -5.63
N VAL A 168 -10.69 12.11 -4.75
CA VAL A 168 -10.36 10.71 -5.00
C VAL A 168 -11.63 9.99 -5.44
N GLU A 169 -11.74 9.67 -6.73
CA GLU A 169 -12.95 9.03 -7.27
C GLU A 169 -12.97 7.52 -7.03
N ASP A 170 -11.83 6.86 -7.12
CA ASP A 170 -11.70 5.41 -6.89
C ASP A 170 -10.27 5.08 -6.43
N VAL A 171 -10.15 4.09 -5.57
CA VAL A 171 -8.88 3.50 -5.14
C VAL A 171 -9.03 1.99 -5.12
N TYR A 172 -8.05 1.30 -5.67
CA TYR A 172 -7.99 -0.15 -5.57
C TYR A 172 -6.56 -0.67 -5.57
N CYS A 173 -6.38 -1.82 -4.94
CA CYS A 173 -5.16 -2.62 -5.01
C CYS A 173 -5.38 -3.78 -5.97
N THR A 174 -4.50 -3.94 -6.96
CA THR A 174 -4.37 -5.19 -7.71
C THR A 174 -3.46 -6.10 -6.91
N SER A 175 -4.05 -6.86 -5.99
CA SER A 175 -3.35 -7.86 -5.17
C SER A 175 -2.84 -8.99 -6.05
N VAL A 176 -1.62 -9.46 -5.78
CA VAL A 176 -0.95 -10.50 -6.56
C VAL A 176 -0.45 -11.63 -5.67
N SER A 177 -0.63 -12.86 -6.14
CA SER A 177 -0.09 -14.07 -5.49
C SER A 177 0.00 -15.21 -6.49
N SER A 178 0.88 -16.18 -6.25
CA SER A 178 0.93 -17.41 -7.05
C SER A 178 -0.11 -18.45 -6.62
N VAL A 179 -0.90 -18.19 -5.57
CA VAL A 179 -1.91 -19.11 -5.02
C VAL A 179 -3.26 -18.39 -4.84
N ARG A 180 -4.35 -19.13 -5.00
CA ARG A 180 -5.70 -18.68 -4.66
C ARG A 180 -6.04 -19.07 -3.23
N MET A 181 -6.53 -18.12 -2.44
CA MET A 181 -6.97 -18.42 -1.07
C MET A 181 -8.08 -19.46 -0.99
N GLU A 182 -8.96 -19.52 -2.00
CA GLU A 182 -10.05 -20.50 -2.11
C GLU A 182 -9.58 -21.95 -2.28
N ASP A 183 -8.34 -22.13 -2.77
CA ASP A 183 -7.73 -23.46 -2.93
C ASP A 183 -7.06 -23.98 -1.64
N VAL A 184 -6.96 -23.10 -0.62
CA VAL A 184 -6.31 -23.41 0.64
C VAL A 184 -7.34 -23.91 1.66
N LYS A 185 -7.05 -25.07 2.27
CA LYS A 185 -7.92 -25.61 3.32
C LYS A 185 -7.48 -25.06 4.68
N PRO A 186 -8.34 -24.33 5.39
CA PRO A 186 -8.05 -23.90 6.75
C PRO A 186 -8.02 -25.10 7.69
N VAL A 187 -7.35 -24.92 8.84
CA VAL A 187 -7.33 -25.95 9.88
C VAL A 187 -8.73 -26.14 10.48
N GLU A 188 -9.14 -27.40 10.63
CA GLU A 188 -10.34 -27.76 11.36
C GLU A 188 -10.03 -27.83 12.87
N SER A 189 -10.62 -26.94 13.66
CA SER A 189 -10.42 -26.90 15.11
C SER A 189 -11.64 -26.29 15.79
N ASP A 190 -12.01 -26.82 16.97
CA ASP A 190 -13.03 -26.25 17.84
C ASP A 190 -12.52 -25.00 18.58
N ASP A 191 -11.20 -24.84 18.72
CA ASP A 191 -10.57 -23.68 19.34
C ASP A 191 -10.57 -22.47 18.42
N GLU A 192 -11.25 -21.39 18.87
CA GLU A 192 -11.36 -20.15 18.13
C GLU A 192 -9.99 -19.47 17.91
N MET A 193 -9.08 -19.55 18.88
CA MET A 193 -7.75 -18.97 18.78
C MET A 193 -6.93 -19.66 17.69
N ILE A 194 -7.01 -20.99 17.61
CA ILE A 194 -6.33 -21.77 16.55
C ILE A 194 -6.86 -21.37 15.18
N ARG A 195 -8.18 -21.23 15.01
CA ARG A 195 -8.77 -20.78 13.73
C ARG A 195 -8.31 -19.36 13.36
N LYS A 196 -8.22 -18.45 14.35
CA LYS A 196 -7.72 -17.09 14.10
C LYS A 196 -6.26 -17.08 13.70
N LEU A 197 -5.42 -17.83 14.39
CA LEU A 197 -3.99 -17.97 14.07
C LEU A 197 -3.79 -18.56 12.67
N ASP A 198 -4.52 -19.62 12.34
CA ASP A 198 -4.47 -20.25 11.03
C ASP A 198 -4.86 -19.27 9.93
N LYS A 199 -5.97 -18.54 10.09
CA LYS A 199 -6.43 -17.53 9.13
C LYS A 199 -5.36 -16.47 8.87
N VAL A 200 -4.72 -15.93 9.92
CA VAL A 200 -3.66 -14.92 9.79
C VAL A 200 -2.44 -15.53 9.11
N SER A 201 -2.01 -16.72 9.53
CA SER A 201 -0.85 -17.41 8.96
C SER A 201 -1.03 -17.72 7.47
N LEU A 202 -2.21 -18.19 7.08
CA LEU A 202 -2.53 -18.48 5.68
C LEU A 202 -2.54 -17.19 4.85
N ARG A 203 -3.06 -16.08 5.39
CA ARG A 203 -3.02 -14.78 4.72
C ARG A 203 -1.58 -14.30 4.53
N THR A 204 -0.75 -14.38 5.56
CA THR A 204 0.66 -14.02 5.50
C THR A 204 1.38 -14.85 4.44
N LEU A 205 1.22 -16.18 4.49
CA LEU A 205 1.84 -17.07 3.51
C LEU A 205 1.39 -16.75 2.08
N HIS A 206 0.09 -16.56 1.85
CA HIS A 206 -0.45 -16.17 0.55
C HIS A 206 0.20 -14.88 0.02
N ASN A 207 0.38 -13.87 0.88
CA ASN A 207 0.97 -12.60 0.50
C ASN A 207 2.48 -12.70 0.20
N CYS A 208 3.19 -13.67 0.83
CA CYS A 208 4.59 -13.98 0.55
C CYS A 208 4.79 -14.86 -0.70
N MET A 209 3.73 -15.49 -1.22
CA MET A 209 3.80 -16.36 -2.41
C MET A 209 3.70 -15.54 -3.69
N GLN A 210 4.82 -15.01 -4.11
CA GLN A 210 4.97 -14.23 -5.35
C GLN A 210 5.62 -15.09 -6.45
N SER A 211 6.38 -14.51 -7.38
CA SER A 211 7.18 -15.26 -8.34
C SER A 211 8.24 -16.15 -7.66
N VAL A 212 8.63 -15.79 -6.44
CA VAL A 212 9.40 -16.56 -5.46
C VAL A 212 8.74 -16.36 -4.10
N PHE A 213 9.12 -17.16 -3.10
CA PHE A 213 8.76 -16.83 -1.72
C PHE A 213 9.50 -15.58 -1.29
N GLU A 214 8.75 -14.59 -0.83
CA GLU A 214 9.29 -13.34 -0.30
C GLU A 214 9.04 -13.28 1.20
N ASP A 215 10.09 -12.99 1.98
CA ASP A 215 9.99 -12.70 3.40
C ASP A 215 9.92 -11.19 3.58
N GLY A 216 8.77 -10.69 4.00
CA GLY A 216 8.48 -9.26 4.02
C GLY A 216 8.22 -8.72 2.60
N PRO A 217 7.05 -9.00 2.05
CA PRO A 217 6.68 -8.58 0.69
C PRO A 217 6.54 -7.06 0.53
#